data_d19e8636d5949925f129db152a7db24c
#
_entry.id   d19e8636d5949925f129db152a7db24c
#
_cell.length_a   1.000
_cell.length_b   1.000
_cell.length_c   1.000
_cell.angle_alpha   90.00
_cell.angle_beta   90.00
_cell.angle_gamma   90.00
#
_symmetry.space_group_name_H-M   'P 1'
#
loop_
_entity.id
_entity.type
_entity.pdbx_description
1 polymer ?
#
loop_
_entity_poly.entity_id
_entity_poly.type
_entity_poly.pdbx_seq_one_letter_code
_entity_poly.pdbx_strand_id
1 'polypeptide(L)'
;MMKLDFIFSRIKKEQYFLLFSLGLYVVVSHFILCLSLTFLSLLGIFIFWFFVYHLSLRLFNFLFSSYTVLVGLMLPLHTYGGINLSIVSSMFESNLSEGIEYISTLSYYQFFYILLYFTFGFLILYKLKFNGKKDSVNIKNLYFLFFILSLIILYKPVKEYLKGRGFSLLNIRVYPIQVVYNIYHLTSSYFEQKDMLERGVNTLPNWNIQSVDSKYDNYVLVIGESMRADYMSLYGYPIDTTPFLKKTKEIIFDNYISSAPNTQPSLLHSLYDKEGYNIKANNNIINLANLAGFNTYWISNQGILGYADTAASRVGVLSQNHVFTKKGGYDDSRINDFKLLEYFDKFTLDLKKSKNLFVFHLMGSHADFCTRLNYLPEVYFINQDMSCYLETIKQTDLFLEKLVEKLSRLGSYSLIYFSDHGLSHADQGSKNLTLKHGNKFKENYHVPFIQIASDNTEQKRIQASRSGMNFLNGFAEWLGIEEPSLKLPYSFFSEDEMNSPLKVFDWEKYIDFDLLLSDPAISS
;
A
#
# COMPACT_ATOMS: atom_id res chain seq x y z
N MET A 1 -25.27 28.46 -39.83
CA MET A 1 -24.02 29.21 -39.63
C MET A 1 -24.21 30.60 -39.03
N MET A 2 -25.24 31.37 -39.40
CA MET A 2 -25.45 32.76 -38.94
C MET A 2 -25.81 32.97 -37.46
N LYS A 3 -26.16 31.97 -36.65
CA LYS A 3 -26.48 32.14 -35.22
C LYS A 3 -25.28 31.98 -34.26
N LEU A 4 -24.21 31.34 -34.69
CA LEU A 4 -23.01 31.19 -33.86
C LEU A 4 -22.18 32.48 -33.83
N ASP A 5 -22.05 33.19 -34.95
CA ASP A 5 -21.29 34.44 -35.02
C ASP A 5 -21.88 35.56 -34.16
N PHE A 6 -23.22 35.55 -33.96
CA PHE A 6 -23.89 36.52 -33.09
C PHE A 6 -23.65 36.30 -31.59
N ILE A 7 -23.36 35.07 -31.18
CA ILE A 7 -23.02 34.74 -29.79
C ILE A 7 -21.58 35.14 -29.49
N PHE A 8 -20.67 34.90 -30.43
CA PHE A 8 -19.25 35.23 -30.26
C PHE A 8 -18.92 36.75 -30.34
N SER A 9 -19.69 37.55 -31.07
CA SER A 9 -19.47 38.97 -31.20
C SER A 9 -19.79 39.82 -29.96
N ARG A 10 -20.50 39.24 -28.96
CA ARG A 10 -20.84 39.92 -27.67
C ARG A 10 -19.91 39.62 -26.52
N ILE A 11 -19.00 38.64 -26.64
CA ILE A 11 -18.08 38.28 -25.57
C ILE A 11 -16.90 39.26 -25.56
N LYS A 12 -16.73 39.99 -24.45
CA LYS A 12 -15.58 40.90 -24.29
C LYS A 12 -14.28 40.11 -24.18
N LYS A 13 -13.16 40.68 -24.64
CA LYS A 13 -11.83 40.06 -24.62
C LYS A 13 -11.46 39.46 -23.23
N GLU A 14 -11.91 40.08 -22.16
CA GLU A 14 -11.72 39.60 -20.77
C GLU A 14 -12.50 38.32 -20.45
N GLN A 15 -13.66 38.10 -21.07
CA GLN A 15 -14.47 36.90 -20.90
C GLN A 15 -13.83 35.69 -21.62
N TYR A 16 -13.23 35.91 -22.80
CA TYR A 16 -12.45 34.86 -23.46
C TYR A 16 -11.26 34.41 -22.64
N PHE A 17 -10.53 35.36 -22.05
CA PHE A 17 -9.40 35.06 -21.18
C PHE A 17 -9.85 34.24 -19.93
N LEU A 18 -10.97 34.62 -19.34
CA LEU A 18 -11.52 33.91 -18.18
C LEU A 18 -11.97 32.47 -18.52
N LEU A 19 -12.68 32.29 -19.65
CA LEU A 19 -13.08 30.99 -20.15
C LEU A 19 -11.87 30.10 -20.46
N PHE A 20 -10.84 30.66 -21.09
CA PHE A 20 -9.58 29.96 -21.36
C PHE A 20 -8.89 29.55 -20.04
N SER A 21 -8.79 30.50 -19.09
CA SER A 21 -8.17 30.22 -17.79
C SER A 21 -8.92 29.12 -17.01
N LEU A 22 -10.26 29.14 -17.02
CA LEU A 22 -11.09 28.10 -16.42
C LEU A 22 -10.91 26.75 -17.14
N GLY A 23 -10.81 26.76 -18.48
CA GLY A 23 -10.53 25.56 -19.26
C GLY A 23 -9.18 24.94 -18.90
N LEU A 24 -8.14 25.75 -18.83
CA LEU A 24 -6.81 25.30 -18.42
C LEU A 24 -6.80 24.77 -16.99
N TYR A 25 -7.48 25.46 -16.08
CA TYR A 25 -7.64 25.01 -14.68
C TYR A 25 -8.30 23.64 -14.60
N VAL A 26 -9.35 23.39 -15.37
CA VAL A 26 -10.04 22.10 -15.42
C VAL A 26 -9.11 21.01 -15.97
N VAL A 27 -8.37 21.27 -17.04
CA VAL A 27 -7.40 20.30 -17.62
C VAL A 27 -6.30 19.95 -16.60
N VAL A 28 -5.73 20.95 -15.94
CA VAL A 28 -4.70 20.73 -14.91
C VAL A 28 -5.26 19.95 -13.72
N SER A 29 -6.48 20.26 -13.28
CA SER A 29 -7.15 19.50 -12.21
C SER A 29 -7.34 18.02 -12.57
N HIS A 30 -7.70 17.71 -13.82
CA HIS A 30 -7.82 16.33 -14.30
C HIS A 30 -6.48 15.59 -14.24
N PHE A 31 -5.42 16.26 -14.68
CA PHE A 31 -4.09 15.68 -14.63
C PHE A 31 -3.68 15.38 -13.20
N ILE A 32 -3.83 16.33 -12.26
CA ILE A 32 -3.50 16.15 -10.85
C ILE A 32 -4.27 14.96 -10.25
N LEU A 33 -5.56 14.82 -10.58
CA LEU A 33 -6.44 13.77 -10.04
C LEU A 33 -6.30 12.42 -10.76
N CYS A 34 -5.39 12.28 -11.73
CA CYS A 34 -5.22 11.06 -12.54
C CYS A 34 -6.51 10.61 -13.27
N LEU A 35 -7.35 11.56 -13.65
CA LEU A 35 -8.66 11.26 -14.24
C LEU A 35 -8.64 11.36 -15.77
N SER A 36 -9.39 10.49 -16.44
CA SER A 36 -9.47 10.46 -17.89
C SER A 36 -10.15 11.71 -18.46
N LEU A 37 -9.47 12.46 -19.30
CA LEU A 37 -10.00 13.64 -19.97
C LEU A 37 -10.88 13.22 -21.14
N THR A 38 -12.17 13.54 -21.10
CA THR A 38 -13.12 13.31 -22.19
C THR A 38 -13.90 14.59 -22.48
N PHE A 39 -14.39 14.76 -23.72
CA PHE A 39 -15.22 15.92 -24.07
C PHE A 39 -16.43 16.08 -23.15
N LEU A 40 -17.10 14.97 -22.82
CA LEU A 40 -18.26 14.97 -21.93
C LEU A 40 -17.92 15.37 -20.49
N SER A 41 -16.73 14.99 -20.00
CA SER A 41 -16.26 15.41 -18.68
C SER A 41 -15.96 16.89 -18.62
N LEU A 42 -15.27 17.43 -19.63
CA LEU A 42 -15.02 18.87 -19.73
C LEU A 42 -16.31 19.66 -19.76
N LEU A 43 -17.24 19.28 -20.66
CA LEU A 43 -18.53 19.93 -20.78
C LEU A 43 -19.32 19.88 -19.45
N GLY A 44 -19.35 18.73 -18.79
CA GLY A 44 -20.05 18.55 -17.51
C GLY A 44 -19.50 19.45 -16.41
N ILE A 45 -18.18 19.62 -16.33
CA ILE A 45 -17.55 20.47 -15.32
C ILE A 45 -17.80 21.95 -15.60
N PHE A 46 -17.73 22.37 -16.87
CA PHE A 46 -18.07 23.74 -17.25
C PHE A 46 -19.52 24.06 -16.89
N ILE A 47 -20.47 23.17 -17.22
CA ILE A 47 -21.87 23.36 -16.88
C ILE A 47 -22.06 23.37 -15.36
N PHE A 48 -21.35 22.50 -14.61
CA PHE A 48 -21.41 22.47 -13.16
C PHE A 48 -20.96 23.80 -12.54
N TRP A 49 -19.77 24.30 -12.89
CA TRP A 49 -19.26 25.56 -12.36
C TRP A 49 -20.10 26.75 -12.80
N PHE A 50 -20.58 26.75 -14.03
CA PHE A 50 -21.49 27.79 -14.55
C PHE A 50 -22.83 27.79 -13.81
N PHE A 51 -23.40 26.61 -13.57
CA PHE A 51 -24.64 26.44 -12.81
C PHE A 51 -24.47 26.98 -11.39
N VAL A 52 -23.42 26.55 -10.66
CA VAL A 52 -23.16 26.97 -9.28
C VAL A 52 -22.92 28.49 -9.20
N TYR A 53 -22.19 29.05 -10.15
CA TYR A 53 -21.95 30.50 -10.22
C TYR A 53 -23.25 31.29 -10.33
N HIS A 54 -24.16 30.87 -11.19
CA HIS A 54 -25.44 31.53 -11.38
C HIS A 54 -26.47 31.24 -10.26
N LEU A 55 -26.35 30.10 -9.60
CA LEU A 55 -27.16 29.77 -8.43
C LEU A 55 -26.83 30.71 -7.26
N SER A 56 -25.57 30.77 -6.87
CA SER A 56 -25.10 31.63 -5.78
C SER A 56 -23.60 31.92 -5.89
N LEU A 57 -23.20 33.19 -5.97
CA LEU A 57 -21.79 33.57 -5.97
C LEU A 57 -21.06 33.19 -4.67
N ARG A 58 -21.74 33.25 -3.52
CA ARG A 58 -21.17 32.83 -2.24
C ARG A 58 -20.87 31.33 -2.26
N LEU A 59 -21.84 30.54 -2.73
CA LEU A 59 -21.69 29.09 -2.84
C LEU A 59 -20.58 28.73 -3.85
N PHE A 60 -20.55 29.41 -4.98
CA PHE A 60 -19.50 29.23 -5.99
C PHE A 60 -18.10 29.49 -5.40
N ASN A 61 -17.90 30.63 -4.75
CA ASN A 61 -16.61 30.98 -4.15
C ASN A 61 -16.20 29.95 -3.09
N PHE A 62 -17.12 29.50 -2.26
CA PHE A 62 -16.84 28.48 -1.25
C PHE A 62 -16.46 27.15 -1.90
N LEU A 63 -17.28 26.63 -2.80
CA LEU A 63 -17.04 25.31 -3.43
C LEU A 63 -15.78 25.33 -4.32
N PHE A 64 -15.57 26.40 -5.11
CA PHE A 64 -14.41 26.51 -5.98
C PHE A 64 -13.10 26.63 -5.17
N SER A 65 -13.10 27.42 -4.08
CA SER A 65 -11.95 27.51 -3.17
C SER A 65 -11.65 26.17 -2.50
N SER A 66 -12.68 25.50 -1.95
CA SER A 66 -12.53 24.19 -1.30
C SER A 66 -12.02 23.15 -2.28
N TYR A 67 -12.55 23.13 -3.50
CA TYR A 67 -12.08 22.23 -4.56
C TYR A 67 -10.63 22.51 -4.97
N THR A 68 -10.25 23.80 -5.10
CA THR A 68 -8.87 24.19 -5.39
C THR A 68 -7.90 23.70 -4.32
N VAL A 69 -8.25 23.86 -3.04
CA VAL A 69 -7.42 23.37 -1.94
C VAL A 69 -7.34 21.85 -1.97
N LEU A 70 -8.47 21.16 -2.09
CA LEU A 70 -8.53 19.70 -2.14
C LEU A 70 -7.66 19.13 -3.26
N VAL A 71 -7.82 19.61 -4.49
CA VAL A 71 -7.06 19.12 -5.65
C VAL A 71 -5.58 19.44 -5.53
N GLY A 72 -5.22 20.64 -5.07
CA GLY A 72 -3.82 21.02 -4.88
C GLY A 72 -3.10 20.14 -3.86
N LEU A 73 -3.77 19.79 -2.76
CA LEU A 73 -3.24 18.86 -1.76
C LEU A 73 -3.14 17.41 -2.27
N MET A 74 -3.88 17.05 -3.32
CA MET A 74 -3.78 15.74 -3.97
C MET A 74 -2.65 15.64 -5.01
N LEU A 75 -1.97 16.74 -5.33
CA LEU A 75 -0.89 16.74 -6.32
C LEU A 75 0.23 15.74 -6.01
N PRO A 76 0.72 15.60 -4.76
CA PRO A 76 1.71 14.58 -4.42
C PRO A 76 1.23 13.14 -4.68
N LEU A 77 -0.07 12.89 -4.58
CA LEU A 77 -0.67 11.57 -4.79
C LEU A 77 -0.72 11.18 -6.28
N HIS A 78 -0.43 12.10 -7.19
CA HIS A 78 -0.36 11.83 -8.63
C HIS A 78 0.63 10.70 -8.97
N THR A 79 1.74 10.62 -8.24
CA THR A 79 2.76 9.57 -8.41
C THR A 79 2.22 8.17 -8.10
N TYR A 80 1.18 8.07 -7.26
CA TYR A 80 0.51 6.83 -6.86
C TYR A 80 -0.76 6.54 -7.67
N GLY A 81 -0.99 7.24 -8.78
CA GLY A 81 -2.19 7.09 -9.62
C GLY A 81 -3.44 7.79 -9.08
N GLY A 82 -3.29 8.68 -8.10
CA GLY A 82 -4.38 9.40 -7.43
C GLY A 82 -4.78 8.75 -6.10
N ILE A 83 -5.93 9.17 -5.55
CA ILE A 83 -6.45 8.62 -4.29
C ILE A 83 -7.04 7.23 -4.51
N ASN A 84 -6.63 6.27 -3.69
CA ASN A 84 -7.10 4.89 -3.68
C ASN A 84 -7.26 4.37 -2.24
N LEU A 85 -7.75 3.14 -2.06
CA LEU A 85 -8.00 2.57 -0.74
C LEU A 85 -6.73 2.46 0.10
N SER A 86 -5.60 2.08 -0.51
CA SER A 86 -4.32 1.98 0.21
C SER A 86 -3.84 3.34 0.73
N ILE A 87 -4.00 4.42 -0.03
CA ILE A 87 -3.67 5.78 0.43
C ILE A 87 -4.59 6.19 1.57
N VAL A 88 -5.90 5.93 1.45
CA VAL A 88 -6.86 6.23 2.53
C VAL A 88 -6.53 5.43 3.77
N SER A 89 -6.22 4.14 3.64
CA SER A 89 -5.77 3.31 4.77
C SER A 89 -4.51 3.88 5.40
N SER A 90 -3.47 4.20 4.61
CA SER A 90 -2.24 4.81 5.12
C SER A 90 -2.51 6.13 5.85
N MET A 91 -3.41 6.98 5.34
CA MET A 91 -3.77 8.24 6.00
C MET A 91 -4.43 8.03 7.38
N PHE A 92 -5.25 6.99 7.54
CA PHE A 92 -5.89 6.66 8.82
C PHE A 92 -4.98 5.89 9.77
N GLU A 93 -4.01 5.15 9.25
CA GLU A 93 -3.11 4.29 10.02
C GLU A 93 -1.78 4.96 10.37
N SER A 94 -1.38 6.03 9.65
CA SER A 94 -0.17 6.79 9.94
C SER A 94 -0.32 7.66 11.20
N ASN A 95 0.76 7.75 11.95
CA ASN A 95 0.90 8.69 13.06
C ASN A 95 1.49 10.03 12.58
N LEU A 96 1.56 11.01 13.47
CA LEU A 96 2.06 12.36 13.15
C LEU A 96 3.52 12.32 12.65
N SER A 97 4.39 11.46 13.21
CA SER A 97 5.79 11.38 12.78
C SER A 97 5.92 10.82 11.37
N GLU A 98 5.17 9.78 11.02
CA GLU A 98 5.11 9.25 9.65
C GLU A 98 4.53 10.27 8.66
N GLY A 99 3.52 11.04 9.07
CA GLY A 99 3.00 12.14 8.28
C GLY A 99 4.05 13.23 7.99
N ILE A 100 4.87 13.60 9.00
CA ILE A 100 5.98 14.54 8.84
C ILE A 100 7.08 13.94 7.94
N GLU A 101 7.42 12.65 8.14
CA GLU A 101 8.36 11.92 7.28
C GLU A 101 7.88 11.97 5.81
N TYR A 102 6.61 11.66 5.55
CA TYR A 102 6.05 11.76 4.20
C TYR A 102 6.18 13.16 3.61
N ILE A 103 5.85 14.21 4.38
CA ILE A 103 6.00 15.59 3.92
C ILE A 103 7.47 15.91 3.59
N SER A 104 8.43 15.41 4.37
CA SER A 104 9.85 15.63 4.14
C SER A 104 10.38 14.96 2.87
N THR A 105 9.72 13.89 2.40
CA THR A 105 10.07 13.22 1.12
C THR A 105 9.56 13.96 -0.11
N LEU A 106 8.70 14.98 0.06
CA LEU A 106 8.19 15.77 -1.05
C LEU A 106 9.29 16.68 -1.61
N SER A 107 9.45 16.68 -2.93
CA SER A 107 10.41 17.54 -3.60
C SER A 107 9.98 19.02 -3.55
N TYR A 108 10.95 19.95 -3.58
CA TYR A 108 10.67 21.39 -3.69
C TYR A 108 9.80 21.72 -4.90
N TYR A 109 9.90 20.97 -5.99
CA TYR A 109 9.06 21.13 -7.18
C TYR A 109 7.58 20.82 -6.91
N GLN A 110 7.29 19.80 -6.09
CA GLN A 110 5.91 19.47 -5.70
C GLN A 110 5.30 20.62 -4.89
N PHE A 111 6.02 21.19 -3.91
CA PHE A 111 5.57 22.37 -3.18
C PHE A 111 5.36 23.58 -4.09
N PHE A 112 6.26 23.81 -5.03
CA PHE A 112 6.14 24.88 -6.00
C PHE A 112 4.89 24.72 -6.89
N TYR A 113 4.62 23.51 -7.38
CA TYR A 113 3.44 23.25 -8.21
C TYR A 113 2.13 23.35 -7.41
N ILE A 114 2.10 22.94 -6.14
CA ILE A 114 0.96 23.15 -5.25
C ILE A 114 0.66 24.64 -5.12
N LEU A 115 1.69 25.44 -4.82
CA LEU A 115 1.57 26.90 -4.68
C LEU A 115 1.11 27.56 -6.00
N LEU A 116 1.68 27.14 -7.11
CA LEU A 116 1.31 27.63 -8.44
C LEU A 116 -0.17 27.32 -8.74
N TYR A 117 -0.62 26.10 -8.46
CA TYR A 117 -2.01 25.69 -8.65
C TYR A 117 -2.97 26.51 -7.76
N PHE A 118 -2.65 26.70 -6.49
CA PHE A 118 -3.44 27.57 -5.60
C PHE A 118 -3.51 28.99 -6.10
N THR A 119 -2.37 29.58 -6.45
CA THR A 119 -2.30 30.94 -6.99
C THR A 119 -3.17 31.09 -8.24
N PHE A 120 -3.11 30.10 -9.14
CA PHE A 120 -3.91 30.11 -10.36
C PHE A 120 -5.42 30.05 -10.07
N GLY A 121 -5.86 29.15 -9.18
CA GLY A 121 -7.26 29.05 -8.78
C GLY A 121 -7.80 30.31 -8.07
N PHE A 122 -7.00 30.88 -7.16
CA PHE A 122 -7.40 32.12 -6.47
C PHE A 122 -7.36 33.35 -7.40
N LEU A 123 -6.49 33.40 -8.39
CA LEU A 123 -6.51 34.45 -9.41
C LEU A 123 -7.78 34.42 -10.28
N ILE A 124 -8.27 33.21 -10.60
CA ILE A 124 -9.57 33.05 -11.29
C ILE A 124 -10.70 33.62 -10.42
N LEU A 125 -10.75 33.27 -9.13
CA LEU A 125 -11.77 33.79 -8.19
C LEU A 125 -11.69 35.32 -8.06
N TYR A 126 -10.48 35.87 -7.93
CA TYR A 126 -10.26 37.30 -7.84
C TYR A 126 -10.82 38.04 -9.07
N LYS A 127 -10.47 37.56 -10.29
CA LYS A 127 -10.98 38.17 -11.54
C LYS A 127 -12.50 38.06 -11.68
N LEU A 128 -13.09 36.89 -11.28
CA LEU A 128 -14.55 36.72 -11.28
C LEU A 128 -15.26 37.71 -10.35
N LYS A 129 -14.67 37.99 -9.17
CA LYS A 129 -15.23 38.94 -8.21
C LYS A 129 -15.23 40.38 -8.77
N PHE A 130 -14.20 40.80 -9.50
CA PHE A 130 -14.08 42.15 -10.04
C PHE A 130 -14.91 42.36 -11.30
N ASN A 131 -15.10 41.37 -12.15
CA ASN A 131 -15.83 41.48 -13.42
C ASN A 131 -17.31 41.12 -13.31
N GLY A 132 -17.76 40.69 -12.14
CA GLY A 132 -19.08 40.10 -11.94
C GLY A 132 -20.20 41.12 -11.70
N LYS A 133 -20.64 41.86 -12.73
CA LYS A 133 -22.04 42.25 -12.80
C LYS A 133 -22.84 40.98 -13.09
N LYS A 134 -23.57 40.46 -12.07
CA LYS A 134 -24.42 39.30 -12.20
C LYS A 134 -25.60 39.67 -13.11
N ASP A 135 -25.50 39.36 -14.40
CA ASP A 135 -26.67 39.36 -15.26
C ASP A 135 -27.64 38.32 -14.69
N SER A 136 -28.88 38.73 -14.42
CA SER A 136 -29.89 37.85 -13.86
C SER A 136 -30.22 36.77 -14.91
N VAL A 137 -29.70 35.57 -14.68
CA VAL A 137 -30.08 34.40 -15.50
C VAL A 137 -31.53 34.05 -15.18
N ASN A 138 -32.35 33.91 -16.23
CA ASN A 138 -33.73 33.51 -16.10
C ASN A 138 -33.79 32.12 -15.42
N ILE A 139 -34.66 31.99 -14.42
CA ILE A 139 -34.83 30.75 -13.65
C ILE A 139 -35.10 29.52 -14.55
N LYS A 140 -35.77 29.71 -15.70
CA LYS A 140 -35.99 28.64 -16.69
C LYS A 140 -34.67 28.12 -17.29
N ASN A 141 -33.70 29.02 -17.51
CA ASN A 141 -32.39 28.62 -18.02
C ASN A 141 -31.59 27.85 -16.96
N LEU A 142 -31.79 28.18 -15.68
CA LEU A 142 -31.15 27.48 -14.58
C LEU A 142 -31.71 26.04 -14.45
N TYR A 143 -33.02 25.84 -14.58
CA TYR A 143 -33.61 24.49 -14.62
C TYR A 143 -33.14 23.69 -15.85
N PHE A 144 -32.99 24.34 -16.99
CA PHE A 144 -32.47 23.69 -18.19
C PHE A 144 -30.99 23.23 -18.02
N LEU A 145 -30.14 24.08 -17.41
CA LEU A 145 -28.76 23.71 -17.09
C LEU A 145 -28.70 22.56 -16.07
N PHE A 146 -29.55 22.59 -15.05
CA PHE A 146 -29.66 21.50 -14.07
C PHE A 146 -30.07 20.19 -14.74
N PHE A 147 -31.04 20.23 -15.66
CA PHE A 147 -31.47 19.06 -16.43
C PHE A 147 -30.33 18.47 -17.27
N ILE A 148 -29.59 19.31 -18.03
CA ILE A 148 -28.44 18.86 -18.82
C ILE A 148 -27.36 18.27 -17.92
N LEU A 149 -27.04 18.93 -16.81
CA LEU A 149 -26.07 18.45 -15.84
C LEU A 149 -26.46 17.08 -15.28
N SER A 150 -27.72 16.89 -14.94
CA SER A 150 -28.25 15.62 -14.47
C SER A 150 -28.10 14.49 -15.50
N LEU A 151 -28.37 14.80 -16.79
CA LEU A 151 -28.15 13.85 -17.89
C LEU A 151 -26.66 13.44 -18.01
N ILE A 152 -25.74 14.40 -17.90
CA ILE A 152 -24.30 14.15 -17.97
C ILE A 152 -23.85 13.28 -16.78
N ILE A 153 -24.33 13.60 -15.57
CA ILE A 153 -24.01 12.85 -14.34
C ILE A 153 -24.48 11.40 -14.47
N LEU A 154 -25.71 11.19 -14.92
CA LEU A 154 -26.34 9.86 -14.98
C LEU A 154 -25.93 9.04 -16.22
N TYR A 155 -25.40 9.67 -17.27
CA TYR A 155 -25.09 9.01 -18.54
C TYR A 155 -24.25 7.73 -18.37
N LYS A 156 -23.11 7.81 -17.71
CA LYS A 156 -22.21 6.66 -17.57
C LYS A 156 -22.72 5.64 -16.55
N PRO A 157 -23.20 6.01 -15.35
CA PRO A 157 -23.86 5.07 -14.43
C PRO A 157 -24.98 4.24 -15.09
N VAL A 158 -25.88 4.90 -15.80
CA VAL A 158 -27.00 4.23 -16.49
C VAL A 158 -26.48 3.35 -17.64
N LYS A 159 -25.50 3.83 -18.43
CA LYS A 159 -24.91 3.04 -19.51
C LYS A 159 -24.24 1.76 -19.00
N GLU A 160 -23.53 1.80 -17.89
CA GLU A 160 -22.89 0.61 -17.31
C GLU A 160 -23.97 -0.34 -16.73
N TYR A 161 -25.00 0.20 -16.10
CA TYR A 161 -26.15 -0.59 -15.64
C TYR A 161 -26.85 -1.34 -16.78
N LEU A 162 -27.11 -0.66 -17.91
CA LEU A 162 -27.72 -1.28 -19.10
C LEU A 162 -26.84 -2.36 -19.74
N LYS A 163 -25.53 -2.34 -19.48
CA LYS A 163 -24.57 -3.38 -19.90
C LYS A 163 -24.45 -4.54 -18.90
N GLY A 164 -25.27 -4.58 -17.85
CA GLY A 164 -25.22 -5.61 -16.82
C GLY A 164 -24.07 -5.49 -15.83
N ARG A 165 -23.35 -4.34 -15.79
CA ARG A 165 -22.19 -4.10 -14.89
C ARG A 165 -22.55 -3.44 -13.57
N GLY A 166 -23.86 -3.30 -13.27
CA GLY A 166 -24.36 -2.62 -12.09
C GLY A 166 -24.39 -1.09 -12.21
N PHE A 167 -25.17 -0.45 -11.32
CA PHE A 167 -25.24 1.01 -11.22
C PHE A 167 -24.22 1.50 -10.17
N SER A 168 -23.29 2.38 -10.58
CA SER A 168 -22.30 2.94 -9.66
C SER A 168 -22.10 4.43 -9.92
N LEU A 169 -22.18 5.23 -8.86
CA LEU A 169 -21.88 6.66 -8.88
C LEU A 169 -20.38 6.95 -8.98
N LEU A 170 -19.51 5.97 -8.80
CA LEU A 170 -18.06 6.08 -9.06
C LEU A 170 -17.77 6.40 -10.53
N ASN A 171 -18.73 6.08 -11.40
CA ASN A 171 -18.63 6.33 -12.85
C ASN A 171 -19.09 7.72 -13.30
N ILE A 172 -19.40 8.64 -12.38
CA ILE A 172 -19.77 10.03 -12.71
C ILE A 172 -18.62 10.71 -13.45
N ARG A 173 -18.96 11.54 -14.47
CA ARG A 173 -17.95 12.29 -15.24
C ARG A 173 -17.85 13.76 -14.86
N VAL A 174 -18.56 14.19 -13.84
CA VAL A 174 -18.49 15.55 -13.28
C VAL A 174 -17.56 15.51 -12.05
N TYR A 175 -16.29 15.75 -12.27
CA TYR A 175 -15.23 15.47 -11.31
C TYR A 175 -15.33 16.15 -9.94
N PRO A 176 -15.82 17.39 -9.77
CA PRO A 176 -16.04 17.90 -8.43
C PRO A 176 -16.94 17.01 -7.57
N ILE A 177 -17.96 16.40 -8.19
CA ILE A 177 -18.85 15.45 -7.52
C ILE A 177 -18.19 14.08 -7.39
N GLN A 178 -17.54 13.62 -8.45
CA GLN A 178 -16.87 12.31 -8.46
C GLN A 178 -15.79 12.19 -7.40
N VAL A 179 -14.93 13.19 -7.24
CA VAL A 179 -13.84 13.19 -6.25
C VAL A 179 -14.38 13.09 -4.82
N VAL A 180 -15.39 13.90 -4.49
CA VAL A 180 -16.01 13.87 -3.17
C VAL A 180 -16.67 12.50 -2.91
N TYR A 181 -17.39 11.97 -3.89
CA TYR A 181 -18.02 10.67 -3.77
C TYR A 181 -16.97 9.54 -3.66
N ASN A 182 -15.87 9.62 -4.43
CA ASN A 182 -14.79 8.65 -4.37
C ASN A 182 -14.11 8.63 -3.00
N ILE A 183 -13.79 9.81 -2.44
CA ILE A 183 -13.25 9.92 -1.08
C ILE A 183 -14.20 9.30 -0.06
N TYR A 184 -15.49 9.64 -0.13
CA TYR A 184 -16.51 9.05 0.75
C TYR A 184 -16.55 7.52 0.63
N HIS A 185 -16.60 7.00 -0.59
CA HIS A 185 -16.65 5.55 -0.85
C HIS A 185 -15.39 4.84 -0.32
N LEU A 186 -14.20 5.36 -0.62
CA LEU A 186 -12.94 4.77 -0.14
C LEU A 186 -12.85 4.80 1.39
N THR A 187 -13.28 5.90 2.01
CA THR A 187 -13.33 6.02 3.47
C THR A 187 -14.32 5.03 4.08
N SER A 188 -15.51 4.87 3.48
CA SER A 188 -16.49 3.87 3.92
C SER A 188 -15.93 2.46 3.80
N SER A 189 -15.32 2.13 2.65
CA SER A 189 -14.69 0.82 2.43
C SER A 189 -13.57 0.52 3.42
N TYR A 190 -12.76 1.53 3.79
CA TYR A 190 -11.76 1.38 4.84
C TYR A 190 -12.38 1.02 6.18
N PHE A 191 -13.42 1.75 6.61
CA PHE A 191 -14.08 1.46 7.88
C PHE A 191 -14.83 0.13 7.88
N GLU A 192 -15.43 -0.27 6.75
CA GLU A 192 -16.04 -1.59 6.58
C GLU A 192 -15.00 -2.71 6.71
N GLN A 193 -13.82 -2.54 6.08
CA GLN A 193 -12.71 -3.48 6.20
C GLN A 193 -12.20 -3.55 7.64
N LYS A 194 -12.03 -2.40 8.30
CA LYS A 194 -11.62 -2.31 9.69
C LYS A 194 -12.60 -3.04 10.62
N ASP A 195 -13.90 -2.76 10.49
CA ASP A 195 -14.96 -3.40 11.27
C ASP A 195 -15.02 -4.93 11.03
N MET A 196 -14.83 -5.37 9.77
CA MET A 196 -14.71 -6.79 9.44
C MET A 196 -13.56 -7.46 10.20
N LEU A 197 -12.38 -6.82 10.25
CA LEU A 197 -11.23 -7.34 10.98
C LEU A 197 -11.48 -7.35 12.49
N GLU A 198 -12.13 -6.32 13.06
CA GLU A 198 -12.51 -6.25 14.48
C GLU A 198 -13.48 -7.37 14.88
N ARG A 199 -14.48 -7.61 14.05
CA ARG A 199 -15.40 -8.73 14.26
C ARG A 199 -14.69 -10.07 14.15
N GLY A 200 -13.74 -10.20 13.21
CA GLY A 200 -12.94 -11.40 13.01
C GLY A 200 -12.14 -11.80 14.26
N VAL A 201 -11.53 -10.83 14.95
CA VAL A 201 -10.80 -11.07 16.22
C VAL A 201 -11.73 -11.66 17.31
N ASN A 202 -13.00 -11.25 17.34
CA ASN A 202 -13.98 -11.67 18.33
C ASN A 202 -14.81 -12.90 17.89
N THR A 203 -14.59 -13.41 16.67
CA THR A 203 -15.30 -14.58 16.13
C THR A 203 -14.41 -15.80 16.23
N LEU A 204 -14.96 -16.92 16.70
CA LEU A 204 -14.21 -18.17 16.77
C LEU A 204 -13.77 -18.62 15.36
N PRO A 205 -12.52 -19.05 15.21
CA PRO A 205 -12.05 -19.62 13.96
C PRO A 205 -12.77 -20.95 13.66
N ASN A 206 -12.97 -21.24 12.39
CA ASN A 206 -13.67 -22.45 11.95
C ASN A 206 -12.74 -23.44 11.22
N TRP A 207 -11.48 -23.53 11.66
CA TRP A 207 -10.52 -24.51 11.18
C TRP A 207 -10.95 -25.95 11.51
N ASN A 208 -10.72 -26.88 10.57
CA ASN A 208 -10.96 -28.31 10.76
C ASN A 208 -9.63 -29.07 10.72
N ILE A 209 -8.77 -28.83 11.74
CA ILE A 209 -7.45 -29.45 11.83
C ILE A 209 -7.62 -30.96 12.07
N GLN A 210 -7.08 -31.77 11.15
CA GLN A 210 -7.15 -33.22 11.19
C GLN A 210 -5.95 -33.84 11.96
N SER A 211 -4.75 -33.29 11.73
CA SER A 211 -3.53 -33.75 12.40
C SER A 211 -2.49 -32.63 12.47
N VAL A 212 -1.52 -32.79 13.39
CA VAL A 212 -0.38 -31.88 13.54
C VAL A 212 0.89 -32.71 13.72
N ASP A 213 1.71 -32.76 12.68
CA ASP A 213 3.00 -33.45 12.65
C ASP A 213 4.16 -32.45 12.45
N SER A 214 4.50 -31.76 13.54
CA SER A 214 5.51 -30.71 13.52
C SER A 214 6.91 -31.27 13.69
N LYS A 215 7.82 -30.94 12.79
CA LYS A 215 9.20 -31.43 12.75
C LYS A 215 10.12 -30.78 13.78
N TYR A 216 9.87 -29.52 14.14
CA TYR A 216 10.76 -28.73 14.99
C TYR A 216 10.06 -28.31 16.30
N ASP A 217 10.86 -28.03 17.33
CA ASP A 217 10.36 -27.48 18.61
C ASP A 217 10.01 -25.98 18.45
N ASN A 218 10.80 -25.26 17.66
CA ASN A 218 10.68 -23.81 17.52
C ASN A 218 10.53 -23.42 16.05
N TYR A 219 9.44 -22.75 15.74
CA TYR A 219 9.18 -22.13 14.44
C TYR A 219 9.27 -20.62 14.59
N VAL A 220 9.95 -19.98 13.67
CA VAL A 220 10.16 -18.52 13.69
C VAL A 220 9.79 -17.92 12.35
N LEU A 221 8.80 -17.06 12.34
CA LEU A 221 8.41 -16.28 11.18
C LEU A 221 8.92 -14.87 11.34
N VAL A 222 9.76 -14.40 10.42
CA VAL A 222 10.25 -13.03 10.37
C VAL A 222 9.62 -12.33 9.18
N ILE A 223 8.72 -11.41 9.44
CA ILE A 223 8.09 -10.54 8.43
C ILE A 223 8.93 -9.28 8.32
N GLY A 224 9.62 -9.13 7.19
CA GLY A 224 10.38 -7.93 6.81
C GLY A 224 9.47 -6.88 6.18
N GLU A 225 10.04 -5.73 5.89
CA GLU A 225 9.34 -4.54 5.40
C GLU A 225 10.11 -3.92 4.23
N SER A 226 9.42 -3.68 3.10
CA SER A 226 9.89 -2.87 1.95
C SER A 226 11.19 -3.35 1.28
N MET A 227 11.55 -4.64 1.40
CA MET A 227 12.81 -5.16 0.88
C MET A 227 12.64 -5.82 -0.49
N ARG A 228 13.37 -5.33 -1.49
CA ARG A 228 13.46 -5.91 -2.83
C ARG A 228 14.48 -7.06 -2.85
N ALA A 229 14.13 -8.19 -3.48
CA ALA A 229 15.05 -9.31 -3.63
C ALA A 229 16.28 -8.94 -4.47
N ASP A 230 16.11 -8.16 -5.54
CA ASP A 230 17.16 -7.81 -6.49
C ASP A 230 18.23 -6.84 -5.96
N TYR A 231 18.07 -6.27 -4.76
CA TYR A 231 19.09 -5.51 -4.03
C TYR A 231 19.84 -6.35 -2.99
N MET A 232 19.50 -7.63 -2.84
CA MET A 232 20.22 -8.54 -1.96
C MET A 232 21.34 -9.27 -2.69
N SER A 233 22.54 -9.29 -2.13
CA SER A 233 23.68 -10.03 -2.72
C SER A 233 23.44 -11.54 -2.78
N LEU A 234 22.54 -12.07 -1.92
CA LEU A 234 22.05 -13.46 -2.00
C LEU A 234 21.35 -13.76 -3.34
N TYR A 235 20.65 -12.79 -3.92
CA TYR A 235 19.97 -12.90 -5.22
C TYR A 235 20.81 -12.36 -6.39
N GLY A 236 22.10 -12.11 -6.16
CA GLY A 236 23.05 -11.72 -7.22
C GLY A 236 23.35 -10.23 -7.31
N TYR A 237 22.89 -9.40 -6.38
CA TYR A 237 23.29 -7.99 -6.35
C TYR A 237 24.80 -7.84 -6.11
N PRO A 238 25.51 -6.95 -6.86
CA PRO A 238 26.98 -6.91 -6.82
C PRO A 238 27.55 -6.37 -5.51
N ILE A 239 26.83 -5.51 -4.80
CA ILE A 239 27.25 -5.00 -3.46
C ILE A 239 26.85 -6.04 -2.41
N ASP A 240 27.77 -6.35 -1.48
CA ASP A 240 27.56 -7.38 -0.46
C ASP A 240 26.63 -6.88 0.67
N THR A 241 25.32 -6.97 0.42
CA THR A 241 24.25 -6.54 1.32
C THR A 241 23.78 -7.64 2.26
N THR A 242 24.10 -8.92 1.97
CA THR A 242 23.62 -10.08 2.74
C THR A 242 24.75 -11.10 3.01
N PRO A 243 25.86 -10.70 3.70
CA PRO A 243 27.02 -11.56 3.91
C PRO A 243 26.74 -12.79 4.77
N PHE A 244 25.80 -12.74 5.72
CA PHE A 244 25.40 -13.87 6.55
C PHE A 244 24.61 -14.90 5.72
N LEU A 245 23.53 -14.46 5.05
CA LEU A 245 22.68 -15.34 4.26
C LEU A 245 23.45 -16.03 3.13
N LYS A 246 24.39 -15.38 2.47
CA LYS A 246 25.25 -16.00 1.45
C LYS A 246 26.06 -17.20 1.94
N LYS A 247 26.33 -17.30 3.22
CA LYS A 247 27.13 -18.37 3.84
C LYS A 247 26.27 -19.40 4.58
N THR A 248 24.99 -19.11 4.75
CA THR A 248 24.06 -19.94 5.52
C THR A 248 23.57 -21.10 4.67
N LYS A 249 23.32 -22.24 5.31
CA LYS A 249 22.66 -23.40 4.68
C LYS A 249 21.17 -23.22 4.78
N GLU A 250 20.56 -22.81 3.69
CA GLU A 250 19.16 -22.37 3.66
C GLU A 250 18.46 -22.80 2.37
N ILE A 251 17.14 -22.71 2.37
CA ILE A 251 16.32 -22.84 1.16
C ILE A 251 15.94 -21.44 0.73
N ILE A 252 16.33 -21.07 -0.49
CA ILE A 252 16.10 -19.78 -1.11
C ILE A 252 15.03 -19.94 -2.18
N PHE A 253 14.00 -19.12 -2.14
CA PHE A 253 13.01 -19.07 -3.21
C PHE A 253 13.36 -17.91 -4.16
N ASP A 254 13.72 -18.26 -5.40
CA ASP A 254 14.15 -17.25 -6.37
C ASP A 254 12.98 -16.42 -6.90
N ASN A 255 11.77 -16.95 -6.87
CA ASN A 255 10.58 -16.34 -7.44
C ASN A 255 9.41 -16.30 -6.43
N TYR A 256 9.62 -15.69 -5.27
CA TYR A 256 8.52 -15.42 -4.34
C TYR A 256 7.92 -14.03 -4.60
N ILE A 257 6.62 -14.00 -4.84
CA ILE A 257 5.87 -12.81 -5.22
C ILE A 257 4.89 -12.45 -4.11
N SER A 258 5.09 -11.30 -3.47
CA SER A 258 4.17 -10.78 -2.44
C SER A 258 2.76 -10.58 -3.00
N SER A 259 1.77 -10.63 -2.15
CA SER A 259 0.36 -10.55 -2.57
C SER A 259 -0.07 -9.14 -2.99
N ALA A 260 0.62 -8.10 -2.49
CA ALA A 260 0.32 -6.70 -2.80
C ALA A 260 1.58 -5.82 -2.62
N PRO A 261 1.59 -4.56 -3.12
CA PRO A 261 2.78 -3.72 -3.18
C PRO A 261 2.93 -2.78 -1.98
N ASN A 262 2.23 -3.03 -0.89
CA ASN A 262 2.35 -2.32 0.38
C ASN A 262 1.84 -3.17 1.54
N THR A 263 2.27 -2.85 2.76
CA THR A 263 2.15 -3.67 3.97
C THR A 263 0.75 -4.17 4.25
N GLN A 264 -0.24 -3.28 4.37
CA GLN A 264 -1.56 -3.69 4.82
C GLN A 264 -2.24 -4.69 3.89
N PRO A 265 -2.45 -4.43 2.58
CA PRO A 265 -3.07 -5.43 1.70
C PRO A 265 -2.18 -6.65 1.51
N SER A 266 -0.84 -6.52 1.55
CA SER A 266 0.04 -7.67 1.46
C SER A 266 -0.16 -8.62 2.64
N LEU A 267 -0.13 -8.13 3.87
CA LEU A 267 -0.31 -8.95 5.05
C LEU A 267 -1.77 -9.43 5.21
N LEU A 268 -2.74 -8.62 4.78
CA LEU A 268 -4.14 -9.05 4.75
C LEU A 268 -4.34 -10.28 3.85
N HIS A 269 -3.72 -10.30 2.67
CA HIS A 269 -3.87 -11.42 1.74
C HIS A 269 -2.93 -12.60 2.03
N SER A 270 -1.88 -12.40 2.81
CA SER A 270 -0.91 -13.46 3.17
C SER A 270 -1.26 -14.17 4.47
N LEU A 271 -1.72 -13.42 5.49
CA LEU A 271 -1.89 -13.96 6.84
C LEU A 271 -3.30 -14.47 7.15
N TYR A 272 -4.29 -14.14 6.32
CA TYR A 272 -5.69 -14.52 6.51
C TYR A 272 -6.17 -15.52 5.45
N ASP A 273 -7.14 -16.36 5.85
CA ASP A 273 -7.87 -17.23 4.92
C ASP A 273 -8.80 -16.43 4.01
N LYS A 274 -9.07 -17.00 2.85
CA LYS A 274 -9.88 -16.38 1.80
C LYS A 274 -10.82 -17.37 1.16
N GLU A 275 -12.00 -16.91 0.80
CA GLU A 275 -12.89 -17.61 -0.13
C GLU A 275 -12.94 -16.84 -1.45
N GLY A 276 -12.23 -17.33 -2.46
CA GLY A 276 -11.88 -16.54 -3.64
C GLY A 276 -11.00 -15.35 -3.25
N TYR A 277 -11.57 -14.14 -3.30
CA TYR A 277 -10.88 -12.91 -2.90
C TYR A 277 -11.43 -12.31 -1.58
N ASN A 278 -12.45 -12.92 -0.98
CA ASN A 278 -13.05 -12.44 0.24
C ASN A 278 -12.26 -12.94 1.46
N ILE A 279 -11.80 -12.03 2.30
CA ILE A 279 -11.05 -12.33 3.52
C ILE A 279 -11.99 -12.91 4.58
N LYS A 280 -11.60 -14.04 5.18
CA LYS A 280 -12.23 -14.62 6.38
C LYS A 280 -11.45 -14.16 7.61
N ALA A 281 -11.84 -13.03 8.18
CA ALA A 281 -11.08 -12.35 9.21
C ALA A 281 -10.89 -13.16 10.51
N ASN A 282 -11.77 -14.13 10.79
CA ASN A 282 -11.65 -15.05 11.91
C ASN A 282 -10.66 -16.19 11.69
N ASN A 283 -10.20 -16.41 10.45
CA ASN A 283 -9.25 -17.46 10.09
C ASN A 283 -7.92 -16.84 9.68
N ASN A 284 -6.89 -16.99 10.49
CA ASN A 284 -5.55 -16.45 10.25
C ASN A 284 -4.44 -17.32 10.83
N ILE A 285 -3.18 -16.99 10.55
CA ILE A 285 -2.02 -17.78 10.94
C ILE A 285 -1.93 -18.03 12.45
N ILE A 286 -2.28 -17.05 13.30
CA ILE A 286 -2.17 -17.19 14.76
C ILE A 286 -3.30 -18.05 15.31
N ASN A 287 -4.53 -17.86 14.83
CA ASN A 287 -5.64 -18.74 15.23
C ASN A 287 -5.40 -20.20 14.82
N LEU A 288 -4.83 -20.40 13.61
CA LEU A 288 -4.47 -21.74 13.14
C LEU A 288 -3.43 -22.38 14.07
N ALA A 289 -2.35 -21.66 14.38
CA ALA A 289 -1.29 -22.15 15.27
C ALA A 289 -1.78 -22.40 16.70
N ASN A 290 -2.61 -21.49 17.25
CA ASN A 290 -3.20 -21.67 18.58
C ASN A 290 -4.05 -22.95 18.66
N LEU A 291 -4.92 -23.18 17.67
CA LEU A 291 -5.76 -24.40 17.62
C LEU A 291 -4.93 -25.66 17.38
N ALA A 292 -3.81 -25.56 16.68
CA ALA A 292 -2.86 -26.66 16.50
C ALA A 292 -1.99 -26.96 17.75
N GLY A 293 -2.18 -26.19 18.84
CA GLY A 293 -1.50 -26.38 20.11
C GLY A 293 -0.11 -25.77 20.21
N PHE A 294 0.23 -24.80 19.38
CA PHE A 294 1.46 -24.04 19.51
C PHE A 294 1.34 -22.98 20.61
N ASN A 295 2.43 -22.73 21.33
CA ASN A 295 2.60 -21.50 22.10
C ASN A 295 2.98 -20.39 21.13
N THR A 296 2.19 -19.34 21.07
CA THR A 296 2.35 -18.28 20.09
C THR A 296 2.87 -16.99 20.71
N TYR A 297 3.87 -16.39 20.06
CA TYR A 297 4.54 -15.17 20.47
C TYR A 297 4.59 -14.21 19.28
N TRP A 298 4.15 -12.95 19.49
CA TRP A 298 4.23 -11.89 18.49
C TRP A 298 5.08 -10.74 18.98
N ILE A 299 6.18 -10.44 18.28
CA ILE A 299 7.18 -9.46 18.68
C ILE A 299 7.32 -8.46 17.52
N SER A 300 6.72 -7.27 17.67
CA SER A 300 6.57 -6.31 16.58
C SER A 300 7.26 -4.98 16.87
N ASN A 301 7.99 -4.46 15.88
CA ASN A 301 8.47 -3.08 15.84
C ASN A 301 7.50 -2.14 15.10
N GLN A 302 6.28 -2.57 14.87
CA GLN A 302 5.18 -1.81 14.31
C GLN A 302 4.21 -1.36 15.41
N GLY A 303 3.25 -0.46 15.07
CA GLY A 303 2.29 0.07 16.03
C GLY A 303 1.11 -0.85 16.34
N ILE A 304 0.47 -0.63 17.50
CA ILE A 304 -0.73 -1.34 17.93
C ILE A 304 -1.90 -0.41 18.27
N LEU A 305 -1.66 0.88 18.53
CA LEU A 305 -2.66 1.75 19.17
C LEU A 305 -3.41 2.64 18.20
N GLY A 306 -4.73 2.68 18.36
CA GLY A 306 -5.64 3.66 17.80
C GLY A 306 -5.97 3.43 16.34
N TYR A 307 -5.91 4.49 15.57
CA TYR A 307 -6.20 4.47 14.14
C TYR A 307 -5.14 3.72 13.30
N ALA A 308 -3.97 3.41 13.90
CA ALA A 308 -2.87 2.67 13.28
C ALA A 308 -2.95 1.14 13.43
N ASP A 309 -4.12 0.60 13.69
CA ASP A 309 -4.34 -0.83 13.90
C ASP A 309 -4.42 -1.55 12.55
N THR A 310 -3.31 -2.15 12.12
CA THR A 310 -3.19 -2.83 10.82
C THR A 310 -3.71 -4.27 10.85
N ALA A 311 -3.87 -4.89 9.68
CA ALA A 311 -4.20 -6.32 9.56
C ALA A 311 -3.21 -7.21 10.34
N ALA A 312 -1.92 -6.85 10.36
CA ALA A 312 -0.88 -7.57 11.08
C ALA A 312 -1.00 -7.40 12.60
N SER A 313 -1.25 -6.19 13.10
CA SER A 313 -1.40 -5.97 14.55
C SER A 313 -2.61 -6.72 15.11
N ARG A 314 -3.70 -6.80 14.34
CA ARG A 314 -4.89 -7.57 14.71
C ARG A 314 -4.64 -9.07 14.77
N VAL A 315 -3.83 -9.62 13.88
CA VAL A 315 -3.37 -11.01 13.98
C VAL A 315 -2.47 -11.17 15.21
N GLY A 316 -1.55 -10.23 15.41
CA GLY A 316 -0.57 -10.28 16.49
C GLY A 316 -1.19 -10.31 17.89
N VAL A 317 -2.27 -9.56 18.14
CA VAL A 317 -2.95 -9.55 19.46
C VAL A 317 -3.65 -10.87 19.79
N LEU A 318 -3.87 -11.75 18.83
CA LEU A 318 -4.43 -13.09 19.04
C LEU A 318 -3.40 -14.09 19.55
N SER A 319 -2.10 -13.77 19.51
CA SER A 319 -1.06 -14.60 20.09
C SER A 319 -1.15 -14.60 21.61
N GLN A 320 -0.77 -15.72 22.24
CA GLN A 320 -0.80 -15.87 23.69
C GLN A 320 0.11 -14.86 24.40
N ASN A 321 1.23 -14.51 23.76
CA ASN A 321 2.16 -13.50 24.23
C ASN A 321 2.47 -12.54 23.09
N HIS A 322 2.31 -11.24 23.32
CA HIS A 322 2.64 -10.24 22.30
C HIS A 322 3.27 -9.00 22.89
N VAL A 323 4.10 -8.37 22.09
CA VAL A 323 4.70 -7.08 22.39
C VAL A 323 4.79 -6.25 21.10
N PHE A 324 4.40 -4.99 21.21
CA PHE A 324 4.54 -3.99 20.16
C PHE A 324 5.38 -2.86 20.74
N THR A 325 6.45 -2.49 20.06
CA THR A 325 7.38 -1.47 20.56
C THR A 325 6.82 -0.08 20.39
N LYS A 326 6.03 0.17 19.32
CA LYS A 326 5.44 1.47 19.04
C LYS A 326 4.07 1.59 19.71
N LYS A 327 3.98 2.52 20.67
CA LYS A 327 2.78 2.78 21.47
C LYS A 327 2.16 4.16 21.20
N GLY A 328 2.54 4.80 20.08
CA GLY A 328 2.07 6.12 19.69
C GLY A 328 2.86 7.30 20.28
N GLY A 329 4.04 7.04 20.89
CA GLY A 329 4.96 8.08 21.35
C GLY A 329 5.78 8.70 20.21
N TYR A 330 6.20 9.96 20.37
CA TYR A 330 7.00 10.68 19.36
C TYR A 330 8.34 9.99 19.05
N ASP A 331 8.97 9.36 20.04
CA ASP A 331 10.27 8.70 19.91
C ASP A 331 10.17 7.23 19.43
N ASP A 332 8.96 6.70 19.29
CA ASP A 332 8.75 5.29 18.90
C ASP A 332 9.26 5.01 17.47
N SER A 333 9.32 6.00 16.59
CA SER A 333 9.81 5.87 15.21
C SER A 333 11.31 5.51 15.14
N ARG A 334 12.08 5.77 16.19
CA ARG A 334 13.54 5.53 16.27
C ARG A 334 13.91 4.19 16.88
N ILE A 335 12.93 3.38 17.30
CA ILE A 335 13.22 2.06 17.87
C ILE A 335 13.72 1.15 16.74
N ASN A 336 14.93 0.63 16.92
CA ASN A 336 15.57 -0.28 15.98
C ASN A 336 15.10 -1.73 16.18
N ASP A 337 15.06 -2.52 15.10
CA ASP A 337 14.60 -3.91 15.11
C ASP A 337 15.38 -4.81 16.07
N PHE A 338 16.66 -4.53 16.37
CA PHE A 338 17.44 -5.29 17.36
C PHE A 338 16.81 -5.29 18.76
N LYS A 339 15.95 -4.32 19.06
CA LYS A 339 15.19 -4.30 20.32
C LYS A 339 14.27 -5.51 20.46
N LEU A 340 13.80 -6.09 19.35
CA LEU A 340 12.95 -7.27 19.34
C LEU A 340 13.68 -8.51 19.90
N LEU A 341 15.00 -8.59 19.73
CA LEU A 341 15.81 -9.68 20.28
C LEU A 341 15.86 -9.69 21.81
N GLU A 342 15.74 -8.51 22.44
CA GLU A 342 15.65 -8.41 23.90
C GLU A 342 14.30 -8.97 24.41
N TYR A 343 13.20 -8.77 23.68
CA TYR A 343 11.91 -9.36 24.03
C TYR A 343 11.90 -10.85 23.77
N PHE A 344 12.55 -11.31 22.70
CA PHE A 344 12.74 -12.74 22.46
C PHE A 344 13.47 -13.41 23.60
N ASP A 345 14.59 -12.84 24.09
CA ASP A 345 15.32 -13.37 25.25
C ASP A 345 14.42 -13.47 26.48
N LYS A 346 13.57 -12.47 26.74
CA LYS A 346 12.62 -12.52 27.88
C LYS A 346 11.59 -13.64 27.74
N PHE A 347 11.03 -13.84 26.54
CA PHE A 347 10.04 -14.88 26.31
C PHE A 347 10.65 -16.29 26.35
N THR A 348 11.94 -16.43 26.09
CA THR A 348 12.64 -17.72 26.05
C THR A 348 13.25 -18.12 27.41
N LEU A 349 13.26 -17.25 28.43
CA LEU A 349 13.79 -17.56 29.76
C LEU A 349 13.08 -18.75 30.42
N ASP A 350 11.76 -18.83 30.28
CA ASP A 350 10.92 -19.88 30.90
C ASP A 350 10.26 -20.76 29.83
N LEU A 351 10.91 -20.91 28.66
CA LEU A 351 10.33 -21.67 27.56
C LEU A 351 10.18 -23.14 27.90
N LYS A 352 8.95 -23.62 27.92
CA LYS A 352 8.68 -25.04 28.12
C LYS A 352 9.00 -25.80 26.82
N LYS A 353 9.49 -27.05 26.95
CA LYS A 353 9.62 -27.98 25.82
C LYS A 353 8.24 -28.24 25.23
N SER A 354 7.88 -27.57 24.19
CA SER A 354 6.62 -27.69 23.48
C SER A 354 6.77 -27.00 22.13
N LYS A 355 5.81 -27.16 21.23
CA LYS A 355 5.81 -26.50 19.92
C LYS A 355 5.61 -25.00 20.11
N ASN A 356 6.59 -24.20 19.70
CA ASN A 356 6.56 -22.74 19.81
C ASN A 356 6.54 -22.08 18.44
N LEU A 357 5.75 -21.03 18.28
CA LEU A 357 5.75 -20.15 17.13
C LEU A 357 6.07 -18.73 17.56
N PHE A 358 7.20 -18.20 17.12
CA PHE A 358 7.59 -16.81 17.29
C PHE A 358 7.37 -16.08 15.97
N VAL A 359 6.67 -14.95 16.00
CA VAL A 359 6.52 -14.06 14.85
C VAL A 359 7.20 -12.73 15.16
N PHE A 360 8.17 -12.36 14.33
CA PHE A 360 8.80 -11.05 14.35
C PHE A 360 8.23 -10.21 13.22
N HIS A 361 7.83 -8.98 13.51
CA HIS A 361 7.39 -8.03 12.51
C HIS A 361 8.28 -6.81 12.57
N LEU A 362 9.16 -6.70 11.57
CA LEU A 362 10.24 -5.71 11.54
C LEU A 362 9.75 -4.37 11.00
N MET A 363 10.52 -3.32 11.25
CA MET A 363 10.47 -2.05 10.53
C MET A 363 11.32 -2.09 9.26
N GLY A 364 12.33 -2.94 9.22
CA GLY A 364 13.12 -3.32 8.05
C GLY A 364 13.60 -2.14 7.23
N SER A 365 13.30 -2.17 5.93
CA SER A 365 13.66 -1.12 4.96
C SER A 365 12.50 -0.14 4.69
N HIS A 366 11.64 0.13 5.69
CA HIS A 366 10.59 1.15 5.57
C HIS A 366 11.15 2.53 5.27
N ALA A 367 10.46 3.31 4.46
CA ALA A 367 10.89 4.65 4.02
C ALA A 367 11.29 5.58 5.18
N ASP A 368 12.09 6.56 4.85
CA ASP A 368 13.15 7.26 5.55
C ASP A 368 14.22 6.29 6.04
N PHE A 369 14.88 5.64 5.07
CA PHE A 369 15.83 4.53 5.29
C PHE A 369 16.93 4.89 6.28
N CYS A 370 17.43 6.14 6.26
CA CYS A 370 18.52 6.57 7.14
C CYS A 370 18.10 6.60 8.63
N THR A 371 16.82 6.80 8.93
CA THR A 371 16.33 6.79 10.31
C THR A 371 16.17 5.38 10.88
N ARG A 372 16.22 4.35 10.03
CA ARG A 372 16.17 2.93 10.45
C ARG A 372 17.52 2.41 10.93
N LEU A 373 18.60 3.14 10.64
CA LEU A 373 19.97 2.74 10.95
C LEU A 373 20.41 3.25 12.32
N ASN A 374 21.20 2.43 13.01
CA ASN A 374 21.91 2.82 14.25
C ASN A 374 23.25 3.51 13.99
N TYR A 375 23.73 3.50 12.74
CA TYR A 375 25.03 4.01 12.31
C TYR A 375 24.93 4.52 10.86
N LEU A 376 25.93 5.29 10.44
CA LEU A 376 26.01 5.79 9.06
C LEU A 376 26.33 4.65 8.09
N PRO A 377 25.83 4.70 6.82
CA PRO A 377 26.16 3.71 5.81
C PRO A 377 27.68 3.59 5.61
N GLU A 378 28.18 2.35 5.54
CA GLU A 378 29.59 2.07 5.28
C GLU A 378 29.95 2.27 3.80
N VAL A 379 28.99 2.03 2.89
CA VAL A 379 29.18 2.14 1.45
C VAL A 379 28.34 3.30 0.92
N TYR A 380 28.99 4.22 0.21
CA TYR A 380 28.29 5.26 -0.53
C TYR A 380 27.85 4.72 -1.89
N PHE A 381 26.54 4.80 -2.16
CA PHE A 381 25.95 4.35 -3.40
C PHE A 381 25.00 5.43 -3.95
N ILE A 382 25.33 6.03 -5.08
CA ILE A 382 24.56 7.08 -5.80
C ILE A 382 24.31 8.34 -4.93
N ASN A 383 23.61 8.18 -3.80
CA ASN A 383 23.31 9.24 -2.84
C ASN A 383 23.12 8.67 -1.43
N GLN A 384 22.87 9.53 -0.46
CA GLN A 384 22.71 9.10 0.94
C GLN A 384 21.49 8.19 1.13
N ASP A 385 20.38 8.48 0.49
CA ASP A 385 19.14 7.73 0.64
C ASP A 385 19.27 6.27 0.14
N MET A 386 19.82 6.09 -1.06
CA MET A 386 20.10 4.77 -1.61
C MET A 386 21.19 4.02 -0.83
N SER A 387 22.19 4.74 -0.29
CA SER A 387 23.19 4.14 0.60
C SER A 387 22.55 3.62 1.88
N CYS A 388 21.64 4.40 2.48
CA CYS A 388 20.88 3.97 3.64
C CYS A 388 19.99 2.78 3.34
N TYR A 389 19.34 2.73 2.17
CA TYR A 389 18.52 1.58 1.77
C TYR A 389 19.36 0.28 1.73
N LEU A 390 20.51 0.29 1.09
CA LEU A 390 21.40 -0.88 1.06
C LEU A 390 21.85 -1.29 2.47
N GLU A 391 22.11 -0.31 3.33
CA GLU A 391 22.51 -0.58 4.70
C GLU A 391 21.38 -1.14 5.56
N THR A 392 20.10 -0.79 5.30
CA THR A 392 18.95 -1.44 5.97
C THR A 392 18.85 -2.92 5.62
N ILE A 393 19.19 -3.31 4.39
CA ILE A 393 19.24 -4.73 3.98
C ILE A 393 20.33 -5.46 4.78
N LYS A 394 21.53 -4.87 4.87
CA LYS A 394 22.65 -5.42 5.64
C LYS A 394 22.32 -5.52 7.15
N GLN A 395 21.60 -4.54 7.67
CA GLN A 395 21.12 -4.55 9.05
C GLN A 395 20.13 -5.68 9.31
N THR A 396 19.23 -5.96 8.37
CA THR A 396 18.29 -7.08 8.46
C THR A 396 19.04 -8.43 8.40
N ASP A 397 20.03 -8.56 7.52
CA ASP A 397 20.90 -9.74 7.45
C ASP A 397 21.60 -10.02 8.79
N LEU A 398 22.15 -8.98 9.42
CA LEU A 398 22.75 -9.07 10.76
C LEU A 398 21.73 -9.40 11.86
N PHE A 399 20.49 -8.89 11.74
CA PHE A 399 19.41 -9.26 12.65
C PHE A 399 19.11 -10.76 12.57
N LEU A 400 19.01 -11.30 11.36
CA LEU A 400 18.79 -12.74 11.12
C LEU A 400 19.93 -13.58 11.66
N GLU A 401 21.19 -13.16 11.45
CA GLU A 401 22.37 -13.83 12.04
C GLU A 401 22.24 -13.96 13.55
N LYS A 402 22.00 -12.84 14.24
CA LYS A 402 21.86 -12.83 15.72
C LYS A 402 20.67 -13.65 16.21
N LEU A 403 19.57 -13.66 15.47
CA LEU A 403 18.39 -14.46 15.80
C LEU A 403 18.69 -15.94 15.65
N VAL A 404 19.35 -16.35 14.56
CA VAL A 404 19.77 -17.76 14.33
C VAL A 404 20.76 -18.22 15.40
N GLU A 405 21.72 -17.38 15.81
CA GLU A 405 22.61 -17.69 16.93
C GLU A 405 21.87 -17.96 18.25
N LYS A 406 20.79 -17.22 18.53
CA LYS A 406 19.96 -17.44 19.72
C LYS A 406 19.14 -18.73 19.60
N LEU A 407 18.53 -18.96 18.43
CA LEU A 407 17.71 -20.17 18.16
C LEU A 407 18.53 -21.45 18.27
N SER A 408 19.79 -21.44 17.80
CA SER A 408 20.66 -22.62 17.88
C SER A 408 20.91 -23.12 19.31
N ARG A 409 20.68 -22.26 20.30
CA ARG A 409 20.81 -22.61 21.74
C ARG A 409 19.52 -23.15 22.34
N LEU A 410 18.38 -23.02 21.66
CA LEU A 410 17.06 -23.40 22.17
C LEU A 410 16.61 -24.80 21.72
N GLY A 411 17.33 -25.45 20.80
CA GLY A 411 16.98 -26.77 20.26
C GLY A 411 16.70 -26.75 18.75
N SER A 412 15.83 -27.66 18.29
CA SER A 412 15.47 -27.74 16.89
C SER A 412 14.63 -26.53 16.46
N TYR A 413 14.94 -25.96 15.30
CA TYR A 413 14.20 -24.80 14.80
C TYR A 413 14.08 -24.79 13.28
N SER A 414 13.04 -24.09 12.81
CA SER A 414 12.91 -23.64 11.42
C SER A 414 12.47 -22.17 11.43
N LEU A 415 13.19 -21.34 10.67
CA LEU A 415 12.95 -19.91 10.51
C LEU A 415 12.59 -19.62 9.06
N ILE A 416 11.49 -18.89 8.84
CA ILE A 416 11.15 -18.28 7.56
C ILE A 416 11.34 -16.77 7.67
N TYR A 417 12.03 -16.18 6.70
CA TYR A 417 12.08 -14.74 6.46
C TYR A 417 11.45 -14.42 5.10
N PHE A 418 10.56 -13.46 5.05
CA PHE A 418 10.10 -12.82 3.81
C PHE A 418 9.85 -11.33 4.02
N SER A 419 9.97 -10.51 2.96
CA SER A 419 9.48 -9.13 3.00
C SER A 419 8.03 -9.07 2.54
N ASP A 420 7.27 -8.20 3.16
CA ASP A 420 5.85 -8.01 2.87
C ASP A 420 5.62 -7.43 1.46
N HIS A 421 6.46 -6.52 0.97
CA HIS A 421 6.47 -5.97 -0.39
C HIS A 421 7.85 -5.39 -0.75
N GLY A 422 8.02 -5.02 -2.02
CA GLY A 422 9.15 -4.26 -2.51
C GLY A 422 8.79 -2.80 -2.81
N LEU A 423 9.70 -2.10 -3.47
CA LEU A 423 9.58 -0.68 -3.82
C LEU A 423 9.92 -0.48 -5.31
N SER A 424 9.63 0.69 -5.86
CA SER A 424 10.05 1.09 -7.21
C SER A 424 10.90 2.35 -7.17
N HIS A 425 11.78 2.50 -8.18
CA HIS A 425 12.61 3.68 -8.31
C HIS A 425 11.75 4.92 -8.63
N ALA A 426 12.09 6.01 -7.98
CA ALA A 426 11.62 7.35 -8.30
C ALA A 426 12.81 8.24 -8.63
N ASP A 427 12.58 9.24 -9.50
CA ASP A 427 13.59 10.20 -9.95
C ASP A 427 14.82 9.54 -10.60
N GLN A 428 14.61 8.46 -11.38
CA GLN A 428 15.65 7.75 -12.11
C GLN A 428 16.49 8.69 -13.00
N GLY A 429 17.80 8.44 -13.04
CA GLY A 429 18.76 9.25 -13.79
C GLY A 429 19.11 10.60 -13.13
N SER A 430 18.59 10.89 -11.94
CA SER A 430 18.92 12.10 -11.18
C SER A 430 19.75 11.78 -9.92
N LYS A 431 20.36 12.83 -9.35
CA LYS A 431 21.05 12.72 -8.04
C LYS A 431 20.08 12.47 -6.87
N ASN A 432 18.78 12.64 -7.10
CA ASN A 432 17.72 12.46 -6.10
C ASN A 432 17.01 11.10 -6.26
N LEU A 433 17.67 10.13 -6.90
CA LEU A 433 17.16 8.77 -6.98
C LEU A 433 16.79 8.26 -5.59
N THR A 434 15.60 7.70 -5.47
CA THR A 434 15.10 7.06 -4.24
C THR A 434 14.19 5.90 -4.58
N LEU A 435 13.78 5.14 -3.59
CA LEU A 435 12.79 4.09 -3.72
C LEU A 435 11.48 4.51 -3.03
N LYS A 436 10.35 4.25 -3.68
CA LYS A 436 9.01 4.59 -3.18
C LYS A 436 8.03 3.45 -3.43
N HIS A 437 6.92 3.48 -2.68
CA HIS A 437 5.78 2.61 -2.97
C HIS A 437 5.28 2.82 -4.40
N GLY A 438 4.96 1.74 -5.06
CA GLY A 438 4.41 1.72 -6.41
C GLY A 438 3.67 0.40 -6.64
N ASN A 439 2.91 0.29 -7.74
CA ASN A 439 2.15 -0.92 -8.09
C ASN A 439 2.35 -1.36 -9.54
N LYS A 440 3.27 -0.70 -10.26
CA LYS A 440 3.40 -0.86 -11.73
C LYS A 440 4.50 -1.80 -12.14
N PHE A 441 5.42 -2.12 -11.24
CA PHE A 441 6.63 -2.87 -11.55
C PHE A 441 6.66 -4.20 -10.82
N LYS A 442 7.28 -5.20 -11.42
CA LYS A 442 7.47 -6.53 -10.84
C LYS A 442 8.18 -6.47 -9.49
N GLU A 443 9.14 -5.56 -9.36
CA GLU A 443 9.99 -5.40 -8.18
C GLU A 443 9.23 -4.77 -6.98
N ASN A 444 8.01 -4.24 -7.17
CA ASN A 444 7.12 -3.91 -6.08
C ASN A 444 6.58 -5.15 -5.34
N TYR A 445 6.64 -6.32 -6.01
CA TYR A 445 6.08 -7.58 -5.52
C TYR A 445 7.13 -8.69 -5.39
N HIS A 446 8.21 -8.63 -6.16
CA HIS A 446 9.28 -9.63 -6.09
C HIS A 446 10.16 -9.36 -4.86
N VAL A 447 9.98 -10.19 -3.84
CA VAL A 447 10.59 -10.02 -2.51
C VAL A 447 11.34 -11.28 -2.09
N PRO A 448 12.31 -11.18 -1.17
CA PRO A 448 13.01 -12.36 -0.65
C PRO A 448 12.04 -13.28 0.10
N PHE A 449 12.28 -14.58 -0.03
CA PHE A 449 11.71 -15.62 0.82
C PHE A 449 12.77 -16.69 1.07
N ILE A 450 13.08 -16.94 2.35
CA ILE A 450 14.21 -17.76 2.77
C ILE A 450 13.76 -18.62 3.94
N GLN A 451 14.14 -19.90 3.94
CA GLN A 451 13.93 -20.80 5.07
C GLN A 451 15.28 -21.33 5.58
N ILE A 452 15.57 -21.07 6.86
CA ILE A 452 16.74 -21.59 7.59
C ILE A 452 16.24 -22.62 8.62
N ALA A 453 16.80 -23.82 8.60
CA ALA A 453 16.46 -24.84 9.59
C ALA A 453 17.72 -25.45 10.23
N SER A 454 17.59 -25.88 11.47
CA SER A 454 18.69 -26.45 12.27
C SER A 454 19.31 -27.71 11.68
N ASP A 455 18.60 -28.39 10.78
CA ASP A 455 19.03 -29.61 10.08
C ASP A 455 19.35 -29.40 8.61
N ASN A 456 19.37 -28.16 8.11
CA ASN A 456 19.82 -27.88 6.76
C ASN A 456 21.32 -28.22 6.59
N THR A 457 21.66 -29.03 5.60
CA THR A 457 23.03 -29.49 5.33
C THR A 457 23.71 -28.72 4.22
N GLU A 458 22.94 -28.13 3.31
CA GLU A 458 23.40 -27.38 2.14
C GLU A 458 22.48 -26.20 1.83
N GLN A 459 22.95 -25.27 1.01
CA GLN A 459 22.11 -24.22 0.45
C GLN A 459 21.37 -24.76 -0.78
N LYS A 460 20.04 -24.60 -0.81
CA LYS A 460 19.18 -25.05 -1.90
C LYS A 460 18.39 -23.88 -2.47
N ARG A 461 18.25 -23.79 -3.80
CA ARG A 461 17.40 -22.82 -4.49
C ARG A 461 16.16 -23.49 -5.06
N ILE A 462 15.01 -22.89 -4.86
CA ILE A 462 13.73 -23.26 -5.46
C ILE A 462 13.42 -22.23 -6.55
N GLN A 463 13.42 -22.68 -7.81
CA GLN A 463 13.13 -21.84 -8.97
C GLN A 463 11.64 -21.68 -9.24
N ALA A 464 10.83 -22.62 -8.77
CA ALA A 464 9.39 -22.60 -8.93
C ALA A 464 8.78 -21.35 -8.27
N SER A 465 7.87 -20.70 -8.98
CA SER A 465 7.20 -19.49 -8.50
C SER A 465 6.31 -19.76 -7.30
N ARG A 466 6.30 -18.85 -6.33
CA ARG A 466 5.42 -18.91 -5.16
C ARG A 466 4.72 -17.56 -4.95
N SER A 467 3.46 -17.63 -4.56
CA SER A 467 2.62 -16.45 -4.34
C SER A 467 2.39 -16.20 -2.85
N GLY A 468 2.54 -14.95 -2.42
CA GLY A 468 2.09 -14.49 -1.11
C GLY A 468 0.60 -14.71 -0.87
N MET A 469 -0.20 -14.81 -1.95
CA MET A 469 -1.62 -15.21 -1.85
C MET A 469 -1.81 -16.61 -1.27
N ASN A 470 -0.81 -17.49 -1.40
CA ASN A 470 -0.83 -18.86 -0.90
C ASN A 470 0.07 -19.04 0.32
N PHE A 471 0.52 -17.94 0.94
CA PHE A 471 1.42 -18.02 2.09
C PHE A 471 0.80 -18.79 3.28
N LEU A 472 -0.48 -18.55 3.59
CA LEU A 472 -1.17 -19.26 4.66
C LEU A 472 -1.20 -20.79 4.44
N ASN A 473 -1.33 -21.24 3.20
CA ASN A 473 -1.25 -22.65 2.82
C ASN A 473 0.15 -23.22 3.11
N GLY A 474 1.20 -22.50 2.63
CA GLY A 474 2.59 -22.87 2.92
C GLY A 474 2.92 -22.80 4.41
N PHE A 475 2.32 -21.86 5.15
CA PHE A 475 2.48 -21.77 6.60
C PHE A 475 1.91 -22.99 7.32
N ALA A 476 0.73 -23.49 6.93
CA ALA A 476 0.15 -24.71 7.48
C ALA A 476 1.07 -25.92 7.19
N GLU A 477 1.54 -26.06 5.95
CA GLU A 477 2.49 -27.10 5.55
C GLU A 477 3.79 -27.03 6.36
N TRP A 478 4.35 -25.82 6.52
CA TRP A 478 5.57 -25.58 7.29
C TRP A 478 5.46 -26.00 8.76
N LEU A 479 4.30 -25.73 9.39
CA LEU A 479 4.02 -26.13 10.77
C LEU A 479 3.64 -27.61 10.90
N GLY A 480 3.44 -28.34 9.80
CA GLY A 480 2.96 -29.71 9.78
C GLY A 480 1.49 -29.84 10.17
N ILE A 481 0.67 -28.81 9.87
CA ILE A 481 -0.77 -28.77 10.17
C ILE A 481 -1.54 -29.28 8.96
N GLU A 482 -2.29 -30.36 9.13
CA GLU A 482 -3.21 -30.89 8.13
C GLU A 482 -4.59 -30.27 8.31
N GLU A 483 -4.91 -29.30 7.46
CA GLU A 483 -6.22 -28.63 7.35
C GLU A 483 -6.69 -28.70 5.88
N PRO A 484 -7.80 -29.42 5.59
CA PRO A 484 -8.19 -29.72 4.21
C PRO A 484 -8.41 -28.51 3.31
N SER A 485 -8.92 -27.39 3.86
CA SER A 485 -9.17 -26.17 3.09
C SER A 485 -7.88 -25.43 2.69
N LEU A 486 -6.76 -25.73 3.36
CA LEU A 486 -5.45 -25.12 3.09
C LEU A 486 -4.56 -25.97 2.19
N LYS A 487 -5.01 -27.15 1.75
CA LYS A 487 -4.20 -28.04 0.91
C LYS A 487 -4.05 -27.49 -0.49
N LEU A 488 -2.79 -27.30 -0.91
CA LEU A 488 -2.45 -26.97 -2.30
C LEU A 488 -2.28 -28.27 -3.15
N PRO A 489 -2.44 -28.17 -4.48
CA PRO A 489 -2.15 -29.29 -5.39
C PRO A 489 -0.65 -29.58 -5.56
N TYR A 490 0.22 -28.82 -4.92
CA TYR A 490 1.68 -28.94 -4.90
C TYR A 490 2.18 -28.64 -3.49
N SER A 491 3.38 -29.10 -3.13
CA SER A 491 4.04 -28.67 -1.89
C SER A 491 4.62 -27.25 -2.07
N PHE A 492 4.36 -26.37 -1.10
CA PHE A 492 4.88 -25.01 -1.14
C PHE A 492 6.42 -24.97 -1.14
N PHE A 493 7.06 -25.94 -0.49
CA PHE A 493 8.52 -26.04 -0.34
C PHE A 493 9.18 -27.01 -1.36
N SER A 494 8.49 -27.35 -2.45
CA SER A 494 9.03 -28.19 -3.53
C SER A 494 9.45 -27.40 -4.77
N GLU A 495 10.00 -28.08 -5.77
CA GLU A 495 10.26 -27.52 -7.10
C GLU A 495 9.04 -27.60 -8.05
N ASP A 496 7.90 -28.10 -7.55
CA ASP A 496 6.69 -28.24 -8.35
C ASP A 496 6.15 -26.86 -8.74
N GLU A 497 5.87 -26.68 -10.01
CA GLU A 497 5.34 -25.42 -10.53
C GLU A 497 3.86 -25.21 -10.15
N MET A 498 3.48 -23.96 -9.99
CA MET A 498 2.09 -23.56 -9.84
C MET A 498 1.35 -23.69 -11.17
N ASN A 499 0.23 -24.41 -11.18
CA ASN A 499 -0.60 -24.60 -12.39
C ASN A 499 -1.54 -23.42 -12.69
N SER A 500 -1.36 -22.28 -12.03
CA SER A 500 -2.21 -21.10 -12.19
C SER A 500 -1.38 -19.82 -12.36
N PRO A 501 -1.88 -18.83 -13.14
CA PRO A 501 -1.19 -17.54 -13.27
C PRO A 501 -0.99 -16.87 -11.92
N LEU A 502 0.17 -16.28 -11.70
CA LEU A 502 0.48 -15.48 -10.55
C LEU A 502 -0.36 -14.19 -10.56
N LYS A 503 -1.24 -14.04 -9.60
CA LYS A 503 -2.03 -12.83 -9.42
C LYS A 503 -1.56 -12.06 -8.20
N VAL A 504 -1.56 -10.73 -8.33
CA VAL A 504 -1.26 -9.78 -7.27
C VAL A 504 -2.36 -8.75 -7.16
N PHE A 505 -2.53 -8.16 -5.99
CA PHE A 505 -3.47 -7.06 -5.77
C PHE A 505 -2.76 -5.72 -6.00
N ASP A 506 -3.28 -4.88 -6.92
CA ASP A 506 -2.64 -3.64 -7.39
C ASP A 506 -3.19 -2.36 -6.74
N TRP A 507 -3.69 -2.43 -5.50
CA TRP A 507 -4.41 -1.42 -4.74
C TRP A 507 -5.92 -1.32 -5.04
N GLU A 508 -6.38 -1.83 -6.18
CA GLU A 508 -7.78 -1.72 -6.59
C GLU A 508 -8.37 -3.07 -7.02
N LYS A 509 -7.56 -3.90 -7.66
CA LYS A 509 -7.99 -5.15 -8.29
C LYS A 509 -6.86 -6.18 -8.35
N TYR A 510 -7.22 -7.40 -8.66
CA TYR A 510 -6.25 -8.46 -8.94
C TYR A 510 -5.85 -8.42 -10.40
N ILE A 511 -4.54 -8.39 -10.62
CA ILE A 511 -3.91 -8.39 -11.96
C ILE A 511 -2.93 -9.53 -12.08
N ASP A 512 -2.60 -9.92 -13.32
CA ASP A 512 -1.56 -10.91 -13.57
C ASP A 512 -0.19 -10.25 -13.38
N PHE A 513 0.67 -10.87 -12.58
CA PHE A 513 2.02 -10.39 -12.29
C PHE A 513 2.87 -10.23 -13.55
N ASP A 514 2.70 -11.12 -14.53
CA ASP A 514 3.47 -11.09 -15.79
C ASP A 514 3.18 -9.86 -16.66
N LEU A 515 2.04 -9.21 -16.45
CA LEU A 515 1.68 -7.96 -17.16
C LEU A 515 2.37 -6.71 -16.60
N LEU A 516 3.06 -6.83 -15.46
CA LEU A 516 3.77 -5.71 -14.85
C LEU A 516 5.06 -5.40 -15.62
N LEU A 517 5.44 -4.13 -15.59
CA LEU A 517 6.71 -3.65 -16.12
C LEU A 517 7.88 -4.11 -15.23
N SER A 518 9.10 -4.04 -15.72
CA SER A 518 10.31 -4.29 -14.93
C SER A 518 10.98 -2.97 -14.55
N ASP A 519 11.53 -2.93 -13.34
CA ASP A 519 12.26 -1.83 -12.74
C ASP A 519 13.49 -2.37 -11.98
N PRO A 520 14.47 -3.01 -12.69
CA PRO A 520 15.53 -3.77 -12.06
C PRO A 520 16.44 -2.91 -11.18
N ALA A 521 17.09 -3.55 -10.21
CA ALA A 521 18.08 -2.89 -9.35
C ALA A 521 19.16 -2.21 -10.17
N ILE A 522 19.56 -1.02 -9.73
CA ILE A 522 20.64 -0.27 -10.35
C ILE A 522 21.97 -0.85 -9.82
N SER A 523 22.80 -1.31 -10.72
CA SER A 523 24.18 -1.69 -10.44
C SER A 523 25.08 -0.53 -10.87
N SER A 524 25.66 0.20 -9.94
CA SER A 524 26.70 1.26 -10.05
C SER A 524 26.80 1.99 -11.39
#